data_4033e52009648f54f8eb6453d742031e
#
_entry.id   4033e52009648f54f8eb6453d742031e
#
_cell.length_a   1.000
_cell.length_b   1.000
_cell.length_c   1.000
_cell.angle_alpha   90.00
_cell.angle_beta   90.00
_cell.angle_gamma   90.00
#
_symmetry.space_group_name_H-M   'P 1'
#
loop_
_entity.id
_entity.type
_entity.pdbx_description
1 polymer ?
#
loop_
_entity_poly.entity_id
_entity_poly.type
_entity_poly.pdbx_seq_one_letter_code
_entity_poly.pdbx_strand_id
1 'polypeptide(L)'
;MPELRNLPAIETLMQSEALADLVEVLGATAVKTRLREMQRQMRATREVPLWATAAEGYAAAMDTADAKPDYVPVFNLTGTVIHTNLGRALLSPALWRAIEPLVTRPMNLEYDLAKGARGQRDTVVEERLCEFMGCEAVTIVNNNAAALMLVLNTFGLNAEVPVSRGELVEIGGSFRLPELMSRAGCRLLEVGTTNRTRLSDFAEVAERASMLLKIHPSNYHIEGFTEAVEAPELAELAKKHNIPSCVDLGSGSLVDLGKWGLPQEPTPQSVLAQGVDLVTFSGDKLLGAVQCGVIAGGKDLIEAIRKNPMKRALRVDKVTLAILNATLKHYVNPERLVEHLPLLRTLTLTQPQLQKRAETVLANLPNDLQGVIVPSKAQIGSGALPDQNIDSIAVSLDHSTLSAQKLAEALRYAAVPIIGRIKDQHVLLDMHGADPLEELIDVLNRVEI
;
A
#
# COMPACT_ATOMS: atom_id res chain seq x y z
N MET A 1 28.25 39.55 14.39
CA MET A 1 27.31 38.97 13.40
C MET A 1 27.48 39.71 12.08
N PRO A 2 27.42 39.06 10.93
CA PRO A 2 27.47 39.78 9.65
C PRO A 2 26.31 40.74 9.55
N GLU A 3 26.56 41.89 8.90
CA GLU A 3 25.52 42.88 8.65
C GLU A 3 24.96 42.76 7.23
N LEU A 4 23.78 43.30 6.94
CA LEU A 4 23.15 43.28 5.62
C LEU A 4 24.05 43.80 4.48
N ARG A 5 24.99 44.69 4.78
CA ARG A 5 26.01 45.17 3.85
C ARG A 5 27.05 44.13 3.43
N ASN A 6 27.15 43.04 4.19
CA ASN A 6 28.09 41.96 3.91
C ASN A 6 27.50 40.88 2.98
N LEU A 7 26.25 41.02 2.55
CA LEU A 7 25.64 40.09 1.58
C LEU A 7 26.27 40.27 0.20
N PRO A 8 26.81 39.19 -0.42
CA PRO A 8 27.38 39.24 -1.75
C PRO A 8 26.35 39.63 -2.81
N ALA A 9 26.81 40.29 -3.89
CA ALA A 9 25.94 40.55 -5.03
C ALA A 9 25.49 39.23 -5.68
N ILE A 10 24.24 39.19 -6.15
CA ILE A 10 23.70 37.98 -6.81
C ILE A 10 24.56 37.59 -8.03
N GLU A 11 24.99 38.55 -8.80
CA GLU A 11 25.84 38.32 -9.96
C GLU A 11 27.20 37.69 -9.59
N THR A 12 27.79 38.10 -8.48
CA THR A 12 29.04 37.52 -7.95
C THR A 12 28.82 36.07 -7.48
N LEU A 13 27.70 35.81 -6.82
CA LEU A 13 27.33 34.45 -6.41
C LEU A 13 27.14 33.54 -7.64
N MET A 14 26.43 34.03 -8.66
CA MET A 14 26.18 33.26 -9.89
C MET A 14 27.43 32.92 -10.70
N GLN A 15 28.54 33.64 -10.50
CA GLN A 15 29.83 33.41 -11.14
C GLN A 15 30.74 32.50 -10.32
N SER A 16 30.33 32.12 -9.10
CA SER A 16 31.16 31.29 -8.24
C SER A 16 31.11 29.83 -8.68
N GLU A 17 32.29 29.19 -8.64
CA GLU A 17 32.45 27.74 -8.89
C GLU A 17 31.59 26.89 -7.90
N ALA A 18 31.42 27.37 -6.69
CA ALA A 18 30.60 26.69 -5.67
C ALA A 18 29.10 26.50 -6.07
N LEU A 19 28.59 27.30 -7.01
CA LEU A 19 27.23 27.20 -7.51
C LEU A 19 27.14 26.58 -8.90
N ALA A 20 28.27 26.20 -9.53
CA ALA A 20 28.29 25.69 -10.91
C ALA A 20 27.42 24.44 -11.08
N ASP A 21 27.57 23.45 -10.19
CA ASP A 21 26.79 22.21 -10.23
C ASP A 21 25.28 22.45 -10.02
N LEU A 22 24.91 23.37 -9.11
CA LEU A 22 23.53 23.77 -8.90
C LEU A 22 22.94 24.49 -10.12
N VAL A 23 23.75 25.29 -10.81
CA VAL A 23 23.34 25.96 -12.06
C VAL A 23 23.15 24.94 -13.17
N GLU A 24 23.99 23.93 -13.26
CA GLU A 24 23.85 22.84 -14.23
C GLU A 24 22.57 22.03 -14.00
N VAL A 25 22.29 21.66 -12.75
CA VAL A 25 21.14 20.82 -12.37
C VAL A 25 19.82 21.58 -12.39
N LEU A 26 19.76 22.78 -11.79
CA LEU A 26 18.53 23.53 -11.59
C LEU A 26 18.29 24.60 -12.67
N GLY A 27 19.31 24.97 -13.40
CA GLY A 27 19.30 26.09 -14.36
C GLY A 27 19.55 27.44 -13.71
N ALA A 28 20.25 28.33 -14.43
CA ALA A 28 20.69 29.64 -13.94
C ALA A 28 19.53 30.52 -13.43
N THR A 29 18.38 30.46 -14.08
CA THR A 29 17.19 31.26 -13.69
C THR A 29 16.65 30.84 -12.33
N ALA A 30 16.55 29.55 -12.08
CA ALA A 30 16.06 29.00 -10.81
C ALA A 30 17.01 29.33 -9.66
N VAL A 31 18.31 29.10 -9.85
CA VAL A 31 19.34 29.44 -8.85
C VAL A 31 19.31 30.94 -8.52
N LYS A 32 19.27 31.81 -9.54
CA LYS A 32 19.19 33.26 -9.34
C LYS A 32 17.93 33.70 -8.57
N THR A 33 16.82 33.06 -8.85
CA THR A 33 15.54 33.35 -8.14
C THR A 33 15.65 32.98 -6.67
N ARG A 34 16.21 31.80 -6.35
CA ARG A 34 16.42 31.32 -4.96
C ARG A 34 17.38 32.22 -4.20
N LEU A 35 18.51 32.59 -4.78
CA LEU A 35 19.46 33.52 -4.17
C LEU A 35 18.78 34.85 -3.77
N ARG A 36 17.94 35.37 -4.67
CA ARG A 36 17.18 36.60 -4.39
C ARG A 36 16.20 36.42 -3.24
N GLU A 37 15.51 35.29 -3.20
CA GLU A 37 14.54 34.97 -2.16
C GLU A 37 15.23 34.85 -0.79
N MET A 38 16.32 34.10 -0.70
CA MET A 38 17.11 33.95 0.52
C MET A 38 17.59 35.32 1.03
N GLN A 39 18.16 36.15 0.17
CA GLN A 39 18.58 37.51 0.58
C GLN A 39 17.41 38.43 0.91
N ARG A 40 16.25 38.25 0.29
CA ARG A 40 15.02 38.99 0.62
C ARG A 40 14.55 38.64 2.04
N GLN A 41 14.56 37.36 2.41
CA GLN A 41 14.23 36.90 3.75
C GLN A 41 15.19 37.47 4.81
N MET A 42 16.50 37.40 4.57
CA MET A 42 17.51 37.98 5.47
C MET A 42 17.33 39.50 5.68
N ARG A 43 16.97 40.23 4.62
CA ARG A 43 16.65 41.66 4.70
C ARG A 43 15.37 41.95 5.47
N ALA A 44 14.36 41.07 5.36
CA ALA A 44 13.09 41.20 6.06
C ALA A 44 13.24 40.94 7.57
N THR A 45 13.97 39.88 7.94
CA THR A 45 14.23 39.53 9.37
C THR A 45 15.34 40.36 9.99
N ARG A 46 16.18 41.01 9.20
CA ARG A 46 17.44 41.69 9.60
C ARG A 46 18.46 40.74 10.25
N GLU A 47 18.33 39.45 10.01
CA GLU A 47 19.24 38.42 10.50
C GLU A 47 20.07 37.91 9.33
N VAL A 48 21.41 38.01 9.45
CA VAL A 48 22.35 37.51 8.44
C VAL A 48 23.15 36.38 9.05
N PRO A 49 22.90 35.13 8.64
CA PRO A 49 23.71 33.97 9.09
C PRO A 49 25.17 34.12 8.66
N LEU A 50 26.08 33.50 9.42
CA LEU A 50 27.54 33.54 9.10
C LEU A 50 27.83 32.97 7.71
N TRP A 51 27.14 31.92 7.30
CA TRP A 51 27.30 31.28 6.01
C TRP A 51 26.89 32.19 4.82
N ALA A 52 26.02 33.16 5.03
CA ALA A 52 25.48 34.01 3.94
C ALA A 52 26.48 35.06 3.42
N THR A 53 27.72 35.03 3.87
CA THR A 53 28.78 35.93 3.41
C THR A 53 29.63 35.34 2.29
N ALA A 54 29.49 34.05 1.98
CA ALA A 54 30.27 33.33 0.97
C ALA A 54 29.37 32.42 0.09
N ALA A 55 29.80 32.17 -1.14
CA ALA A 55 29.04 31.39 -2.13
C ALA A 55 28.84 29.94 -1.71
N GLU A 56 29.83 29.34 -1.05
CA GLU A 56 29.77 27.97 -0.50
C GLU A 56 28.63 27.82 0.52
N GLY A 57 28.40 28.84 1.33
CA GLY A 57 27.29 28.85 2.28
C GLY A 57 25.91 28.90 1.59
N TYR A 58 25.79 29.65 0.50
CA TYR A 58 24.57 29.63 -0.32
C TYR A 58 24.38 28.29 -1.04
N ALA A 59 25.45 27.71 -1.55
CA ALA A 59 25.38 26.38 -2.18
C ALA A 59 24.89 25.34 -1.18
N ALA A 60 25.52 25.25 -0.01
CA ALA A 60 25.10 24.33 1.04
C ALA A 60 23.65 24.57 1.52
N ALA A 61 23.25 25.85 1.68
CA ALA A 61 21.89 26.17 2.10
C ALA A 61 20.85 25.88 1.00
N MET A 62 21.20 25.97 -0.27
CA MET A 62 20.31 25.55 -1.38
C MET A 62 20.23 24.04 -1.47
N ASP A 63 21.35 23.34 -1.35
CA ASP A 63 21.42 21.88 -1.41
C ASP A 63 20.54 21.26 -0.30
N THR A 64 20.60 21.80 0.91
CA THR A 64 19.72 21.38 2.01
C THR A 64 18.26 21.77 1.83
N ALA A 65 17.95 22.89 1.14
CA ALA A 65 16.58 23.31 0.88
C ALA A 65 15.90 22.48 -0.23
N ASP A 66 16.65 22.00 -1.21
CA ASP A 66 16.19 21.10 -2.27
C ASP A 66 16.24 19.63 -1.88
N ALA A 67 17.01 19.31 -0.84
CA ALA A 67 17.18 17.97 -0.31
C ALA A 67 16.00 17.50 0.59
N LYS A 68 14.80 18.09 0.48
CA LYS A 68 13.59 17.41 0.95
C LYS A 68 13.10 16.50 -0.18
N PRO A 69 13.52 15.24 -0.21
CA PRO A 69 13.00 14.32 -1.20
C PRO A 69 11.50 14.18 -0.93
N ASP A 70 10.70 14.29 -2.00
CA ASP A 70 9.25 14.13 -1.91
C ASP A 70 8.90 12.73 -1.41
N TYR A 71 9.64 11.71 -1.89
CA TYR A 71 9.53 10.31 -1.48
C TYR A 71 10.90 9.72 -1.17
N VAL A 72 11.04 9.11 0.01
CA VAL A 72 12.28 8.44 0.44
C VAL A 72 12.00 7.00 0.87
N PRO A 73 12.97 6.08 0.66
CA PRO A 73 12.95 4.80 1.34
C PRO A 73 12.95 5.00 2.85
N VAL A 74 12.25 4.14 3.57
CA VAL A 74 12.21 4.17 5.04
C VAL A 74 12.30 2.76 5.61
N PHE A 75 12.80 2.62 6.83
CA PHE A 75 12.65 1.41 7.61
C PHE A 75 11.27 1.40 8.29
N ASN A 76 10.41 0.46 7.91
CA ASN A 76 9.12 0.25 8.58
C ASN A 76 9.28 -0.71 9.76
N LEU A 77 9.62 -0.19 10.93
CA LEU A 77 9.76 -0.94 12.18
C LEU A 77 8.55 -0.75 13.11
N THR A 78 7.40 -0.38 12.57
CA THR A 78 6.16 -0.17 13.33
C THR A 78 5.56 -1.47 13.87
N GLY A 79 5.90 -2.62 13.27
CA GLY A 79 5.25 -3.90 13.51
C GLY A 79 3.98 -4.11 12.68
N THR A 80 3.62 -3.19 11.78
CA THR A 80 2.56 -3.41 10.78
C THR A 80 3.22 -3.71 9.44
N VAL A 81 3.17 -4.96 8.97
CA VAL A 81 3.91 -5.39 7.77
C VAL A 81 3.37 -4.71 6.50
N ILE A 82 2.07 -4.83 6.24
CA ILE A 82 1.40 -4.10 5.15
C ILE A 82 0.90 -2.76 5.70
N HIS A 83 1.79 -1.78 5.81
CA HIS A 83 1.44 -0.47 6.35
C HIS A 83 0.88 0.44 5.25
N THR A 84 -0.37 0.92 5.42
CA THR A 84 -1.09 1.71 4.41
C THR A 84 -0.38 2.99 4.00
N ASN A 85 0.34 3.63 4.92
CA ASN A 85 1.01 4.91 4.69
C ASN A 85 2.50 4.75 4.31
N LEU A 86 3.04 3.51 4.30
CA LEU A 86 4.45 3.22 4.02
C LEU A 86 4.64 2.31 2.81
N GLY A 87 3.75 2.42 1.81
CA GLY A 87 3.92 1.76 0.51
C GLY A 87 3.27 0.38 0.39
N ARG A 88 2.71 -0.20 1.46
CA ARG A 88 2.04 -1.53 1.47
C ARG A 88 2.98 -2.68 1.11
N ALA A 89 2.58 -3.59 0.19
CA ALA A 89 3.42 -4.71 -0.21
C ALA A 89 4.65 -4.25 -0.99
N LEU A 90 5.81 -4.79 -0.63
CA LEU A 90 7.09 -4.47 -1.27
C LEU A 90 7.33 -5.38 -2.48
N LEU A 91 8.02 -4.84 -3.47
CA LEU A 91 8.50 -5.59 -4.64
C LEU A 91 9.95 -6.04 -4.42
N SER A 92 10.29 -7.26 -4.87
CA SER A 92 11.69 -7.68 -4.81
C SER A 92 12.55 -6.95 -5.84
N PRO A 93 13.82 -6.62 -5.53
CA PRO A 93 14.74 -6.03 -6.51
C PRO A 93 14.94 -6.90 -7.76
N ALA A 94 14.83 -8.23 -7.62
CA ALA A 94 14.92 -9.16 -8.73
C ALA A 94 13.72 -9.01 -9.69
N LEU A 95 12.51 -8.85 -9.14
CA LEU A 95 11.29 -8.61 -9.93
C LEU A 95 11.42 -7.28 -10.68
N TRP A 96 11.86 -6.20 -10.01
CA TRP A 96 12.05 -4.90 -10.66
C TRP A 96 13.01 -4.99 -11.85
N ARG A 97 14.18 -5.59 -11.66
CA ARG A 97 15.14 -5.83 -12.76
C ARG A 97 14.55 -6.65 -13.90
N ALA A 98 13.71 -7.62 -13.62
CA ALA A 98 13.08 -8.44 -14.65
C ALA A 98 12.07 -7.67 -15.51
N ILE A 99 11.40 -6.64 -14.96
CA ILE A 99 10.42 -5.83 -15.72
C ILE A 99 11.02 -4.59 -16.35
N GLU A 100 12.20 -4.14 -15.95
CA GLU A 100 12.85 -2.93 -16.45
C GLU A 100 12.86 -2.84 -18.01
N PRO A 101 13.24 -3.90 -18.75
CA PRO A 101 13.20 -3.86 -20.22
C PRO A 101 11.79 -3.66 -20.80
N LEU A 102 10.74 -4.10 -20.10
CA LEU A 102 9.34 -3.93 -20.53
C LEU A 102 8.86 -2.50 -20.31
N VAL A 103 9.41 -1.82 -19.31
CA VAL A 103 9.01 -0.45 -18.96
C VAL A 103 9.78 0.58 -19.81
N THR A 104 11.07 0.35 -20.05
CA THR A 104 11.99 1.28 -20.72
C THR A 104 11.97 1.16 -22.26
N ARG A 105 11.30 0.14 -22.81
CA ARG A 105 11.19 -0.09 -24.27
C ARG A 105 9.72 -0.16 -24.70
N PRO A 106 9.43 -0.06 -26.01
CA PRO A 106 8.13 -0.45 -26.55
C PRO A 106 7.84 -1.92 -26.23
N MET A 107 6.59 -2.20 -25.80
CA MET A 107 6.11 -3.56 -25.51
C MET A 107 4.79 -3.83 -26.21
N ASN A 108 4.43 -5.08 -26.37
CA ASN A 108 3.22 -5.55 -27.02
C ASN A 108 1.97 -5.43 -26.12
N LEU A 109 1.81 -4.31 -25.42
CA LEU A 109 0.74 -4.10 -24.42
C LEU A 109 -0.67 -4.31 -24.99
N GLU A 110 -0.94 -3.76 -26.18
CA GLU A 110 -2.22 -3.90 -26.91
C GLU A 110 -1.97 -4.46 -28.34
N TYR A 111 -0.97 -5.31 -28.51
CA TYR A 111 -0.59 -5.87 -29.79
C TYR A 111 -0.43 -7.40 -29.69
N ASP A 112 -1.25 -8.13 -30.43
CA ASP A 112 -1.17 -9.59 -30.56
C ASP A 112 -0.07 -9.93 -31.57
N LEU A 113 1.06 -10.44 -31.06
CA LEU A 113 2.23 -10.78 -31.88
C LEU A 113 1.94 -11.94 -32.86
N ALA A 114 1.06 -12.87 -32.51
CA ALA A 114 0.73 -14.02 -33.35
C ALA A 114 -0.16 -13.61 -34.54
N LYS A 115 -1.07 -12.66 -34.29
CA LYS A 115 -2.01 -12.19 -35.33
C LYS A 115 -1.48 -10.97 -36.09
N GLY A 116 -0.45 -10.30 -35.61
CA GLY A 116 0.04 -9.05 -36.16
C GLY A 116 -0.99 -7.91 -36.11
N ALA A 117 -1.87 -7.91 -35.10
CA ALA A 117 -3.02 -7.02 -35.00
C ALA A 117 -3.22 -6.50 -33.57
N ARG A 118 -4.17 -5.57 -33.40
CA ARG A 118 -4.53 -5.08 -32.08
C ARG A 118 -5.04 -6.20 -31.18
N GLY A 119 -4.48 -6.30 -29.97
CA GLY A 119 -4.88 -7.19 -28.87
C GLY A 119 -5.55 -6.45 -27.73
N GLN A 120 -5.96 -7.20 -26.71
CA GLN A 120 -6.44 -6.64 -25.45
C GLN A 120 -5.29 -6.52 -24.47
N ARG A 121 -5.29 -5.45 -23.67
CA ARG A 121 -4.23 -5.09 -22.72
C ARG A 121 -4.03 -6.11 -21.61
N ASP A 122 -5.13 -6.61 -21.07
CA ASP A 122 -5.14 -7.37 -19.82
C ASP A 122 -4.96 -8.89 -20.04
N THR A 123 -4.99 -9.37 -21.30
CA THR A 123 -5.10 -10.81 -21.67
C THR A 123 -4.10 -11.70 -20.94
N VAL A 124 -2.81 -11.33 -20.95
CA VAL A 124 -1.75 -12.18 -20.37
C VAL A 124 -1.90 -12.34 -18.85
N VAL A 125 -2.29 -11.27 -18.17
CA VAL A 125 -2.49 -11.28 -16.72
C VAL A 125 -3.79 -11.97 -16.37
N GLU A 126 -4.81 -11.75 -17.15
CA GLU A 126 -6.13 -12.32 -17.03
C GLU A 126 -6.11 -13.85 -17.16
N GLU A 127 -5.47 -14.39 -18.19
CA GLU A 127 -5.33 -15.83 -18.39
C GLU A 127 -4.70 -16.50 -17.15
N ARG A 128 -3.63 -15.93 -16.59
CA ARG A 128 -2.98 -16.44 -15.38
C ARG A 128 -3.87 -16.38 -14.16
N LEU A 129 -4.58 -15.27 -13.96
CA LEU A 129 -5.49 -15.13 -12.83
C LEU A 129 -6.67 -16.08 -12.95
N CYS A 130 -7.22 -16.29 -14.15
CA CYS A 130 -8.26 -17.28 -14.39
C CYS A 130 -7.77 -18.68 -14.04
N GLU A 131 -6.54 -19.05 -14.44
CA GLU A 131 -5.94 -20.34 -14.14
C GLU A 131 -5.79 -20.55 -12.61
N PHE A 132 -5.28 -19.55 -11.87
CA PHE A 132 -5.10 -19.66 -10.42
C PHE A 132 -6.41 -19.65 -9.63
N MET A 133 -7.41 -18.92 -10.11
CA MET A 133 -8.69 -18.79 -9.39
C MET A 133 -9.76 -19.77 -9.87
N GLY A 134 -9.53 -20.48 -10.99
CA GLY A 134 -10.53 -21.37 -11.57
C GLY A 134 -11.79 -20.63 -12.06
N CYS A 135 -11.67 -19.38 -12.50
CA CYS A 135 -12.79 -18.57 -12.98
C CYS A 135 -12.77 -18.41 -14.51
N GLU A 136 -13.92 -17.97 -15.07
CA GLU A 136 -14.08 -17.84 -16.51
C GLU A 136 -13.41 -16.59 -17.10
N ALA A 137 -13.42 -15.49 -16.34
CA ALA A 137 -12.86 -14.21 -16.80
C ALA A 137 -12.42 -13.32 -15.64
N VAL A 138 -11.48 -12.42 -15.93
CA VAL A 138 -10.94 -11.42 -15.01
C VAL A 138 -10.83 -10.08 -15.71
N THR A 139 -10.96 -8.99 -14.99
CA THR A 139 -10.54 -7.67 -15.48
C THR A 139 -9.85 -6.89 -14.35
N ILE A 140 -8.94 -5.98 -14.71
CA ILE A 140 -8.07 -5.30 -13.78
C ILE A 140 -8.26 -3.79 -13.90
N VAL A 141 -8.32 -3.11 -12.75
CA VAL A 141 -8.45 -1.65 -12.62
C VAL A 141 -7.42 -1.10 -11.61
N ASN A 142 -7.37 0.21 -11.44
CA ASN A 142 -6.35 0.94 -10.68
C ASN A 142 -6.19 0.48 -9.22
N ASN A 143 -7.29 0.12 -8.56
CA ASN A 143 -7.32 -0.33 -7.16
C ASN A 143 -8.66 -0.99 -6.85
N ASN A 144 -8.80 -1.58 -5.67
CA ASN A 144 -10.01 -2.30 -5.30
C ASN A 144 -11.25 -1.40 -5.14
N ALA A 145 -11.08 -0.17 -4.67
CA ALA A 145 -12.20 0.79 -4.62
C ALA A 145 -12.75 1.09 -6.03
N ALA A 146 -11.87 1.20 -7.04
CA ALA A 146 -12.25 1.33 -8.44
C ALA A 146 -12.92 0.05 -8.98
N ALA A 147 -12.48 -1.13 -8.53
CA ALA A 147 -13.11 -2.41 -8.88
C ALA A 147 -14.55 -2.47 -8.38
N LEU A 148 -14.75 -2.21 -7.10
CA LEU A 148 -16.08 -2.19 -6.49
C LEU A 148 -16.97 -1.10 -7.10
N MET A 149 -16.45 0.10 -7.32
CA MET A 149 -17.18 1.18 -7.98
C MET A 149 -17.65 0.80 -9.39
N LEU A 150 -16.79 0.12 -10.15
CA LEU A 150 -17.09 -0.32 -11.52
C LEU A 150 -18.15 -1.42 -11.55
N VAL A 151 -18.07 -2.40 -10.64
CA VAL A 151 -19.10 -3.45 -10.45
C VAL A 151 -20.43 -2.82 -10.11
N LEU A 152 -20.46 -1.96 -9.10
CA LEU A 152 -21.66 -1.25 -8.65
C LEU A 152 -22.26 -0.38 -9.77
N ASN A 153 -21.45 0.40 -10.48
CA ASN A 153 -21.95 1.20 -11.60
C ASN A 153 -22.47 0.35 -12.76
N THR A 154 -21.93 -0.85 -12.96
CA THR A 154 -22.38 -1.74 -14.06
C THR A 154 -23.71 -2.39 -13.74
N PHE A 155 -23.90 -2.88 -12.52
CA PHE A 155 -25.08 -3.69 -12.16
C PHE A 155 -26.08 -2.98 -11.26
N GLY A 156 -25.65 -1.91 -10.57
CA GLY A 156 -26.45 -1.18 -9.60
C GLY A 156 -26.86 0.23 -10.02
N LEU A 157 -26.51 0.70 -11.22
CA LEU A 157 -26.79 2.08 -11.66
C LEU A 157 -28.30 2.38 -11.63
N ASN A 158 -28.70 3.39 -10.85
CA ASN A 158 -30.08 3.79 -10.61
C ASN A 158 -30.97 2.72 -9.94
N ALA A 159 -30.37 1.65 -9.39
CA ALA A 159 -31.06 0.55 -8.77
C ALA A 159 -30.71 0.40 -7.29
N GLU A 160 -31.45 -0.42 -6.58
CA GLU A 160 -31.21 -0.75 -5.17
C GLU A 160 -30.20 -1.88 -5.04
N VAL A 161 -29.22 -1.68 -4.16
CA VAL A 161 -28.20 -2.69 -3.83
C VAL A 161 -28.22 -2.89 -2.32
N PRO A 162 -28.71 -4.03 -1.83
CA PRO A 162 -28.71 -4.34 -0.41
C PRO A 162 -27.30 -4.67 0.09
N VAL A 163 -27.00 -4.13 1.27
CA VAL A 163 -25.74 -4.37 2.00
C VAL A 163 -26.07 -4.50 3.49
N SER A 164 -25.42 -5.45 4.18
CA SER A 164 -25.51 -5.57 5.61
C SER A 164 -25.02 -4.29 6.31
N ARG A 165 -25.79 -3.81 7.31
CA ARG A 165 -25.34 -2.69 8.14
C ARG A 165 -24.01 -2.94 8.83
N GLY A 166 -23.75 -4.19 9.23
CA GLY A 166 -22.47 -4.60 9.80
C GLY A 166 -21.31 -4.56 8.82
N GLU A 167 -21.55 -4.39 7.52
CA GLU A 167 -20.55 -4.37 6.45
C GLU A 167 -20.34 -2.97 5.83
N LEU A 168 -20.93 -1.91 6.42
CA LEU A 168 -20.76 -0.52 5.97
C LEU A 168 -19.41 0.03 6.45
N VAL A 169 -18.36 -0.36 5.75
CA VAL A 169 -16.97 -0.11 6.12
C VAL A 169 -16.50 1.32 5.82
N GLU A 170 -15.62 1.85 6.70
CA GLU A 170 -14.75 2.99 6.42
C GLU A 170 -13.29 2.56 6.46
N ILE A 171 -12.50 2.93 5.45
CA ILE A 171 -11.08 2.59 5.32
C ILE A 171 -10.26 3.87 5.05
N GLY A 172 -9.17 4.08 5.79
CA GLY A 172 -8.19 5.12 5.51
C GLY A 172 -8.69 6.56 5.60
N GLY A 173 -9.75 6.81 6.39
CA GLY A 173 -10.25 8.16 6.70
C GLY A 173 -11.05 8.86 5.59
N SER A 174 -11.15 8.28 4.39
CA SER A 174 -11.87 8.88 3.26
C SER A 174 -12.69 7.91 2.42
N PHE A 175 -12.44 6.60 2.50
CA PHE A 175 -13.22 5.60 1.79
C PHE A 175 -14.38 5.13 2.68
N ARG A 176 -15.59 5.54 2.33
CA ARG A 176 -16.83 5.10 2.96
C ARG A 176 -17.69 4.38 1.94
N LEU A 177 -18.09 3.14 2.24
CA LEU A 177 -18.89 2.34 1.31
C LEU A 177 -20.18 3.05 0.87
N PRO A 178 -20.99 3.67 1.76
CA PRO A 178 -22.20 4.36 1.35
C PRO A 178 -21.95 5.50 0.35
N GLU A 179 -20.86 6.25 0.55
CA GLU A 179 -20.48 7.33 -0.35
C GLU A 179 -20.01 6.81 -1.71
N LEU A 180 -19.24 5.72 -1.72
CA LEU A 180 -18.82 5.04 -2.95
C LEU A 180 -20.04 4.55 -3.74
N MET A 181 -21.00 3.89 -3.08
CA MET A 181 -22.23 3.41 -3.71
C MET A 181 -23.04 4.55 -4.33
N SER A 182 -23.21 5.63 -3.59
CA SER A 182 -23.86 6.85 -4.11
C SER A 182 -23.13 7.42 -5.33
N ARG A 183 -21.79 7.48 -5.31
CA ARG A 183 -20.97 7.93 -6.46
C ARG A 183 -21.01 6.97 -7.64
N ALA A 184 -21.16 5.66 -7.38
CA ALA A 184 -21.39 4.68 -8.42
C ALA A 184 -22.79 4.77 -9.05
N GLY A 185 -23.69 5.56 -8.49
CA GLY A 185 -25.07 5.76 -8.95
C GLY A 185 -26.04 4.72 -8.40
N CYS A 186 -25.66 3.98 -7.35
CA CYS A 186 -26.53 3.01 -6.69
C CYS A 186 -27.38 3.67 -5.60
N ARG A 187 -28.53 3.09 -5.32
CA ARG A 187 -29.29 3.33 -4.08
C ARG A 187 -28.94 2.25 -3.05
N LEU A 188 -28.19 2.65 -2.02
CA LEU A 188 -27.88 1.77 -0.91
C LEU A 188 -29.19 1.35 -0.20
N LEU A 189 -29.35 0.06 0.00
CA LEU A 189 -30.43 -0.52 0.81
C LEU A 189 -29.80 -1.26 1.99
N GLU A 190 -29.83 -0.64 3.16
CA GLU A 190 -29.29 -1.26 4.37
C GLU A 190 -30.21 -2.38 4.87
N VAL A 191 -29.63 -3.57 5.12
CA VAL A 191 -30.36 -4.73 5.66
C VAL A 191 -29.76 -5.18 6.99
N GLY A 192 -30.59 -5.79 7.82
CA GLY A 192 -30.20 -6.25 9.15
C GLY A 192 -29.84 -5.11 10.12
N THR A 193 -28.98 -5.40 11.07
CA THR A 193 -28.49 -4.48 12.10
C THR A 193 -26.96 -4.49 12.16
N THR A 194 -26.36 -3.62 12.98
CA THR A 194 -24.89 -3.50 13.09
C THR A 194 -24.18 -4.82 13.38
N ASN A 195 -24.76 -5.64 14.26
CA ASN A 195 -24.14 -6.90 14.71
C ASN A 195 -24.86 -8.16 14.23
N ARG A 196 -26.05 -8.02 13.62
CA ARG A 196 -26.82 -9.17 13.13
C ARG A 196 -27.49 -8.88 11.81
N THR A 197 -27.15 -9.72 10.83
CA THR A 197 -27.82 -9.74 9.53
C THR A 197 -28.08 -11.19 9.16
N ARG A 198 -29.34 -11.50 8.83
CA ARG A 198 -29.80 -12.82 8.46
C ARG A 198 -30.11 -12.90 6.99
N LEU A 199 -30.12 -14.12 6.45
CA LEU A 199 -30.51 -14.35 5.06
C LEU A 199 -31.93 -13.83 4.77
N SER A 200 -32.85 -13.90 5.76
CA SER A 200 -34.22 -13.33 5.65
C SER A 200 -34.21 -11.83 5.36
N ASP A 201 -33.29 -11.09 5.95
CA ASP A 201 -33.20 -9.63 5.76
C ASP A 201 -32.85 -9.27 4.29
N PHE A 202 -32.00 -10.08 3.65
CA PHE A 202 -31.74 -9.96 2.21
C PHE A 202 -32.89 -10.48 1.37
N ALA A 203 -33.53 -11.58 1.77
CA ALA A 203 -34.63 -12.19 1.02
C ALA A 203 -35.87 -11.28 0.90
N GLU A 204 -36.18 -10.48 1.94
CA GLU A 204 -37.28 -9.52 1.94
C GLU A 204 -37.15 -8.44 0.87
N VAL A 205 -35.91 -8.16 0.41
CA VAL A 205 -35.62 -7.09 -0.53
C VAL A 205 -35.08 -7.57 -1.89
N ALA A 206 -34.81 -8.88 -2.02
CA ALA A 206 -34.13 -9.46 -3.19
C ALA A 206 -34.90 -9.24 -4.51
N GLU A 207 -36.23 -9.20 -4.49
CA GLU A 207 -37.06 -8.98 -5.70
C GLU A 207 -36.84 -7.61 -6.35
N ARG A 208 -36.43 -6.60 -5.56
CA ARG A 208 -36.21 -5.24 -6.06
C ARG A 208 -34.73 -4.90 -6.16
N ALA A 209 -33.85 -5.80 -5.73
CA ALA A 209 -32.39 -5.64 -5.80
C ALA A 209 -31.89 -5.93 -7.21
N SER A 210 -30.92 -5.18 -7.66
CA SER A 210 -30.25 -5.41 -8.95
C SER A 210 -29.04 -6.33 -8.84
N MET A 211 -28.48 -6.46 -7.63
CA MET A 211 -27.40 -7.37 -7.26
C MET A 211 -27.37 -7.55 -5.76
N LEU A 212 -26.76 -8.60 -5.25
CA LEU A 212 -26.46 -8.77 -3.82
C LEU A 212 -24.97 -8.55 -3.59
N LEU A 213 -24.66 -7.71 -2.59
CA LEU A 213 -23.28 -7.35 -2.25
C LEU A 213 -22.95 -7.76 -0.82
N LYS A 214 -21.82 -8.46 -0.67
CA LYS A 214 -21.17 -8.73 0.60
C LYS A 214 -19.81 -8.06 0.66
N ILE A 215 -19.53 -7.37 1.76
CA ILE A 215 -18.20 -6.81 2.02
C ILE A 215 -17.55 -7.62 3.14
N HIS A 216 -16.42 -8.22 2.83
CA HIS A 216 -15.64 -8.93 3.84
C HIS A 216 -15.00 -7.91 4.81
N PRO A 217 -15.19 -8.04 6.14
CA PRO A 217 -14.67 -7.09 7.13
C PRO A 217 -13.16 -7.25 7.31
N SER A 218 -12.38 -6.88 6.28
CA SER A 218 -10.92 -7.07 6.25
C SER A 218 -10.14 -6.13 7.17
N ASN A 219 -10.78 -5.09 7.75
CA ASN A 219 -10.11 -4.04 8.54
C ASN A 219 -10.77 -3.73 9.89
N TYR A 220 -11.77 -4.48 10.30
CA TYR A 220 -12.43 -4.38 11.62
C TYR A 220 -13.04 -5.73 11.98
N HIS A 221 -13.38 -5.90 13.26
CA HIS A 221 -14.06 -7.07 13.78
C HIS A 221 -15.21 -6.65 14.70
N ILE A 222 -16.34 -7.38 14.66
CA ILE A 222 -17.47 -7.20 15.56
C ILE A 222 -17.57 -8.44 16.44
N GLU A 223 -17.45 -8.27 17.74
CA GLU A 223 -17.51 -9.35 18.73
C GLU A 223 -18.80 -9.35 19.50
N GLY A 224 -19.17 -10.49 20.09
CA GLY A 224 -20.31 -10.69 20.95
C GLY A 224 -21.47 -11.42 20.27
N PHE A 225 -22.68 -10.93 20.42
CA PHE A 225 -23.89 -11.53 19.81
C PHE A 225 -23.97 -11.13 18.32
N THR A 226 -23.17 -11.76 17.49
CA THR A 226 -23.08 -11.47 16.06
C THR A 226 -23.73 -12.56 15.21
N GLU A 227 -24.18 -12.18 14.01
CA GLU A 227 -24.69 -13.08 12.97
C GLU A 227 -24.46 -12.40 11.61
N ALA A 228 -23.88 -13.11 10.67
CA ALA A 228 -23.62 -12.60 9.31
C ALA A 228 -24.06 -13.66 8.29
N VAL A 229 -24.46 -13.19 7.11
CA VAL A 229 -24.80 -14.09 5.99
C VAL A 229 -23.51 -14.54 5.33
N GLU A 230 -23.37 -15.85 5.18
CA GLU A 230 -22.20 -16.43 4.49
C GLU A 230 -22.30 -16.28 2.97
N ALA A 231 -21.15 -16.27 2.32
CA ALA A 231 -21.06 -16.06 0.86
C ALA A 231 -21.90 -17.07 0.05
N PRO A 232 -21.90 -18.39 0.35
CA PRO A 232 -22.71 -19.35 -0.41
C PRO A 232 -24.22 -19.14 -0.24
N GLU A 233 -24.69 -18.73 0.94
CA GLU A 233 -26.11 -18.44 1.18
C GLU A 233 -26.57 -17.24 0.35
N LEU A 234 -25.73 -16.19 0.30
CA LEU A 234 -26.01 -15.00 -0.52
C LEU A 234 -26.03 -15.32 -2.00
N ALA A 235 -25.07 -16.15 -2.48
CA ALA A 235 -25.00 -16.59 -3.86
C ALA A 235 -26.24 -17.41 -4.27
N GLU A 236 -26.69 -18.32 -3.41
CA GLU A 236 -27.90 -19.11 -3.66
C GLU A 236 -29.15 -18.23 -3.75
N LEU A 237 -29.26 -17.23 -2.87
CA LEU A 237 -30.37 -16.27 -2.90
C LEU A 237 -30.33 -15.43 -4.18
N ALA A 238 -29.17 -14.90 -4.57
CA ALA A 238 -29.00 -14.15 -5.81
C ALA A 238 -29.40 -14.96 -7.04
N LYS A 239 -28.98 -16.22 -7.11
CA LYS A 239 -29.35 -17.15 -8.18
C LYS A 239 -30.86 -17.39 -8.27
N LYS A 240 -31.57 -17.50 -7.16
CA LYS A 240 -33.04 -17.65 -7.13
C LYS A 240 -33.75 -16.44 -7.76
N HIS A 241 -33.17 -15.25 -7.63
CA HIS A 241 -33.72 -14.00 -8.15
C HIS A 241 -33.14 -13.59 -9.52
N ASN A 242 -32.25 -14.40 -10.11
CA ASN A 242 -31.52 -14.11 -11.37
C ASN A 242 -30.80 -12.77 -11.37
N ILE A 243 -30.20 -12.41 -10.24
CA ILE A 243 -29.36 -11.23 -10.08
C ILE A 243 -27.94 -11.64 -9.69
N PRO A 244 -26.89 -10.86 -10.05
CA PRO A 244 -25.53 -11.20 -9.68
C PRO A 244 -25.25 -11.04 -8.19
N SER A 245 -24.42 -11.93 -7.66
CA SER A 245 -23.79 -11.82 -6.33
C SER A 245 -22.35 -11.34 -6.47
N CYS A 246 -21.91 -10.47 -5.56
CA CYS A 246 -20.54 -9.99 -5.51
C CYS A 246 -20.03 -10.02 -4.07
N VAL A 247 -18.79 -10.51 -3.88
CA VAL A 247 -18.08 -10.43 -2.61
C VAL A 247 -16.83 -9.56 -2.79
N ASP A 248 -16.75 -8.48 -2.04
CA ASP A 248 -15.52 -7.68 -1.93
C ASP A 248 -14.65 -8.22 -0.80
N LEU A 249 -13.52 -8.83 -1.15
CA LEU A 249 -12.59 -9.42 -0.18
C LEU A 249 -11.61 -8.40 0.40
N GLY A 250 -11.32 -7.33 -0.31
CA GLY A 250 -10.36 -6.33 0.11
C GLY A 250 -8.90 -6.82 0.11
N SER A 251 -8.58 -7.89 0.83
CA SER A 251 -7.19 -8.37 1.08
C SER A 251 -6.57 -9.18 -0.06
N GLY A 252 -7.29 -10.13 -0.66
CA GLY A 252 -6.94 -10.81 -1.91
C GLY A 252 -5.75 -11.77 -1.89
N SER A 253 -5.65 -12.67 -0.91
CA SER A 253 -4.66 -13.75 -0.97
C SER A 253 -5.04 -14.81 -2.01
N LEU A 254 -4.10 -15.18 -2.91
CA LEU A 254 -4.27 -16.31 -3.84
C LEU A 254 -3.79 -17.66 -3.27
N VAL A 255 -3.31 -17.69 -2.05
CA VAL A 255 -2.85 -18.89 -1.35
C VAL A 255 -3.42 -18.94 0.06
N ASP A 256 -3.63 -20.14 0.57
CA ASP A 256 -3.98 -20.35 1.97
C ASP A 256 -2.77 -20.01 2.86
N LEU A 257 -2.88 -18.92 3.60
CA LEU A 257 -1.84 -18.46 4.54
C LEU A 257 -1.65 -19.42 5.72
N GLY A 258 -2.64 -20.24 6.04
CA GLY A 258 -2.57 -21.28 7.07
C GLY A 258 -1.45 -22.30 6.84
N LYS A 259 -0.98 -22.49 5.60
CA LYS A 259 0.18 -23.31 5.26
C LYS A 259 1.48 -22.88 5.95
N TRP A 260 1.56 -21.61 6.32
CA TRP A 260 2.69 -21.03 7.04
C TRP A 260 2.36 -20.68 8.50
N GLY A 261 1.26 -21.22 9.04
CA GLY A 261 0.82 -20.93 10.40
C GLY A 261 0.29 -19.51 10.60
N LEU A 262 0.01 -18.81 9.51
CA LEU A 262 -0.60 -17.47 9.54
C LEU A 262 -2.14 -17.57 9.62
N PRO A 263 -2.81 -16.52 10.07
CA PRO A 263 -4.27 -16.46 10.07
C PRO A 263 -4.87 -16.73 8.70
N GLN A 264 -5.98 -17.47 8.68
CA GLN A 264 -6.69 -17.80 7.44
C GLN A 264 -7.54 -16.63 6.97
N GLU A 265 -7.50 -16.40 5.67
CA GLU A 265 -8.38 -15.46 4.96
C GLU A 265 -9.11 -16.18 3.82
N PRO A 266 -10.35 -15.81 3.51
CA PRO A 266 -11.01 -16.33 2.33
C PRO A 266 -10.22 -15.94 1.08
N THR A 267 -9.95 -16.92 0.23
CA THR A 267 -9.29 -16.68 -1.05
C THR A 267 -10.32 -16.43 -2.16
N PRO A 268 -9.99 -15.65 -3.20
CA PRO A 268 -10.91 -15.45 -4.32
C PRO A 268 -11.43 -16.76 -4.93
N GLN A 269 -10.57 -17.76 -5.10
CA GLN A 269 -10.94 -19.07 -5.62
C GLN A 269 -11.89 -19.82 -4.67
N SER A 270 -11.71 -19.73 -3.35
CA SER A 270 -12.61 -20.39 -2.40
C SER A 270 -14.01 -19.77 -2.43
N VAL A 271 -14.10 -18.45 -2.59
CA VAL A 271 -15.38 -17.73 -2.65
C VAL A 271 -16.11 -18.00 -3.97
N LEU A 272 -15.39 -17.99 -5.10
CA LEU A 272 -15.98 -18.36 -6.40
C LEU A 272 -16.46 -19.81 -6.43
N ALA A 273 -15.71 -20.73 -5.83
CA ALA A 273 -16.11 -22.15 -5.72
C ALA A 273 -17.38 -22.35 -4.87
N GLN A 274 -17.75 -21.40 -4.02
CA GLN A 274 -19.00 -21.38 -3.24
C GLN A 274 -20.21 -20.87 -4.06
N GLY A 275 -20.02 -20.53 -5.34
CA GLY A 275 -21.07 -20.12 -6.25
C GLY A 275 -21.30 -18.62 -6.35
N VAL A 276 -20.45 -17.80 -5.74
CA VAL A 276 -20.47 -16.34 -5.91
C VAL A 276 -20.10 -15.98 -7.37
N ASP A 277 -20.85 -15.06 -7.98
CA ASP A 277 -20.68 -14.71 -9.40
C ASP A 277 -19.47 -13.80 -9.65
N LEU A 278 -19.16 -12.89 -8.71
CA LEU A 278 -18.06 -11.93 -8.80
C LEU A 278 -17.33 -11.79 -7.48
N VAL A 279 -16.01 -11.67 -7.56
CA VAL A 279 -15.16 -11.26 -6.43
C VAL A 279 -14.31 -10.05 -6.80
N THR A 280 -14.06 -9.17 -5.82
CA THR A 280 -13.12 -8.05 -5.97
C THR A 280 -12.06 -8.07 -4.88
N PHE A 281 -10.83 -7.67 -5.20
CA PHE A 281 -9.73 -7.61 -4.24
C PHE A 281 -8.55 -6.74 -4.69
N SER A 282 -7.66 -6.41 -3.74
CA SER A 282 -6.47 -5.58 -3.96
C SER A 282 -5.25 -6.42 -4.32
N GLY A 283 -4.42 -5.92 -5.25
CA GLY A 283 -3.15 -6.57 -5.61
C GLY A 283 -1.98 -6.25 -4.67
N ASP A 284 -1.99 -5.11 -4.00
CA ASP A 284 -0.91 -4.59 -3.15
C ASP A 284 -1.06 -4.91 -1.66
N LYS A 285 -1.91 -5.87 -1.34
CA LYS A 285 -2.08 -6.43 0.00
C LYS A 285 -1.54 -7.86 0.04
N LEU A 286 -2.36 -8.84 0.40
CA LEU A 286 -1.93 -10.23 0.60
C LEU A 286 -1.48 -10.94 -0.69
N LEU A 287 -1.88 -10.45 -1.87
CA LEU A 287 -1.28 -10.90 -3.13
C LEU A 287 0.22 -10.56 -3.23
N GLY A 288 0.69 -9.55 -2.50
CA GLY A 288 2.11 -9.17 -2.50
C GLY A 288 2.61 -8.59 -3.82
N ALA A 289 1.71 -8.00 -4.63
CA ALA A 289 1.99 -7.39 -5.92
C ALA A 289 1.92 -5.85 -5.86
N VAL A 290 1.60 -5.24 -6.96
CA VAL A 290 1.42 -3.80 -7.13
C VAL A 290 -0.04 -3.40 -6.87
N GLN A 291 -0.27 -2.10 -6.58
CA GLN A 291 -1.62 -1.58 -6.46
C GLN A 291 -2.41 -1.81 -7.74
N CYS A 292 -3.45 -2.61 -7.62
CA CYS A 292 -4.49 -2.80 -8.61
C CYS A 292 -5.76 -3.34 -7.93
N GLY A 293 -6.90 -3.24 -8.62
CA GLY A 293 -8.12 -3.93 -8.25
C GLY A 293 -8.38 -5.04 -9.25
N VAL A 294 -8.63 -6.24 -8.78
CA VAL A 294 -9.00 -7.40 -9.59
C VAL A 294 -10.50 -7.64 -9.46
N ILE A 295 -11.17 -7.86 -10.57
CA ILE A 295 -12.56 -8.31 -10.64
C ILE A 295 -12.56 -9.63 -11.37
N ALA A 296 -13.00 -10.70 -10.72
CA ALA A 296 -12.98 -12.06 -11.26
C ALA A 296 -14.36 -12.73 -11.13
N GLY A 297 -14.73 -13.57 -12.07
CA GLY A 297 -15.98 -14.31 -12.03
C GLY A 297 -16.49 -14.81 -13.39
N GLY A 298 -17.80 -14.81 -13.56
CA GLY A 298 -18.46 -15.28 -14.77
C GLY A 298 -18.16 -14.42 -16.00
N LYS A 299 -17.96 -15.06 -17.14
CA LYS A 299 -17.54 -14.41 -18.40
C LYS A 299 -18.49 -13.30 -18.84
N ASP A 300 -19.80 -13.55 -18.83
CA ASP A 300 -20.78 -12.58 -19.30
C ASP A 300 -20.82 -11.32 -18.43
N LEU A 301 -20.64 -11.49 -17.11
CA LEU A 301 -20.58 -10.38 -16.17
C LEU A 301 -19.30 -9.54 -16.37
N ILE A 302 -18.16 -10.19 -16.54
CA ILE A 302 -16.89 -9.50 -16.82
C ILE A 302 -16.95 -8.78 -18.18
N GLU A 303 -17.57 -9.37 -19.19
CA GLU A 303 -17.78 -8.69 -20.48
C GLU A 303 -18.69 -7.46 -20.37
N ALA A 304 -19.74 -7.51 -19.53
CA ALA A 304 -20.56 -6.34 -19.23
C ALA A 304 -19.74 -5.22 -18.54
N ILE A 305 -18.90 -5.59 -17.58
CA ILE A 305 -17.99 -4.67 -16.89
C ILE A 305 -16.98 -4.04 -17.86
N ARG A 306 -16.41 -4.83 -18.79
CA ARG A 306 -15.47 -4.34 -19.81
C ARG A 306 -16.10 -3.35 -20.77
N LYS A 307 -17.40 -3.49 -21.07
CA LYS A 307 -18.17 -2.58 -21.94
C LYS A 307 -18.54 -1.27 -21.24
N ASN A 308 -18.49 -1.21 -19.91
CA ASN A 308 -18.76 0.02 -19.17
C ASN A 308 -17.71 1.09 -19.52
N PRO A 309 -18.13 2.32 -19.92
CA PRO A 309 -17.21 3.40 -20.27
C PRO A 309 -16.20 3.76 -19.16
N MET A 310 -16.58 3.57 -17.89
CA MET A 310 -15.69 3.81 -16.75
C MET A 310 -14.47 2.89 -16.75
N LYS A 311 -14.55 1.67 -17.32
CA LYS A 311 -13.41 0.76 -17.42
C LYS A 311 -12.21 1.43 -18.12
N ARG A 312 -12.46 2.27 -19.13
CA ARG A 312 -11.39 3.02 -19.79
C ARG A 312 -10.72 4.06 -18.88
N ALA A 313 -11.51 4.75 -18.06
CA ALA A 313 -11.00 5.72 -17.10
C ALA A 313 -10.21 5.06 -15.94
N LEU A 314 -10.61 3.86 -15.55
CA LEU A 314 -10.06 3.11 -14.43
C LEU A 314 -8.97 2.08 -14.84
N ARG A 315 -8.55 2.05 -16.08
CA ARG A 315 -7.58 1.06 -16.57
C ARG A 315 -6.17 1.32 -16.03
N VAL A 316 -5.46 0.25 -15.74
CA VAL A 316 -4.06 0.29 -15.29
C VAL A 316 -3.08 0.59 -16.43
N ASP A 317 -1.90 1.09 -16.11
CA ASP A 317 -0.80 1.36 -17.03
C ASP A 317 0.04 0.09 -17.31
N LYS A 318 1.09 0.27 -18.15
CA LYS A 318 1.98 -0.83 -18.54
C LYS A 318 2.87 -1.31 -17.39
N VAL A 319 3.25 -0.42 -16.46
CA VAL A 319 4.13 -0.75 -15.34
C VAL A 319 3.38 -1.67 -14.38
N THR A 320 2.17 -1.30 -14.02
CA THR A 320 1.27 -2.11 -13.19
C THR A 320 1.08 -3.51 -13.76
N LEU A 321 0.78 -3.64 -15.07
CA LEU A 321 0.58 -4.95 -15.69
C LEU A 321 1.88 -5.77 -15.76
N ALA A 322 3.02 -5.14 -16.02
CA ALA A 322 4.32 -5.82 -16.05
C ALA A 322 4.67 -6.39 -14.67
N ILE A 323 4.51 -5.59 -13.60
CA ILE A 323 4.74 -6.01 -12.21
C ILE A 323 3.79 -7.16 -11.83
N LEU A 324 2.49 -6.97 -12.07
CA LEU A 324 1.48 -7.98 -11.72
C LEU A 324 1.76 -9.30 -12.43
N ASN A 325 2.04 -9.27 -13.74
CA ASN A 325 2.40 -10.47 -14.50
C ASN A 325 3.69 -11.14 -13.97
N ALA A 326 4.71 -10.36 -13.62
CA ALA A 326 5.95 -10.90 -13.05
C ALA A 326 5.72 -11.53 -11.67
N THR A 327 4.90 -10.90 -10.83
CA THR A 327 4.51 -11.46 -9.53
C THR A 327 3.74 -12.77 -9.69
N LEU A 328 2.74 -12.81 -10.58
CA LEU A 328 1.93 -14.00 -10.81
C LEU A 328 2.75 -15.19 -11.33
N LYS A 329 3.86 -14.98 -12.03
CA LYS A 329 4.77 -16.06 -12.42
C LYS A 329 5.32 -16.85 -11.24
N HIS A 330 5.50 -16.22 -10.08
CA HIS A 330 5.97 -16.91 -8.87
C HIS A 330 4.89 -17.80 -8.26
N TYR A 331 3.62 -17.51 -8.48
CA TYR A 331 2.50 -18.32 -7.98
C TYR A 331 2.35 -19.69 -8.67
N VAL A 332 3.02 -19.90 -9.81
CA VAL A 332 3.10 -21.23 -10.46
C VAL A 332 3.78 -22.27 -9.55
N ASN A 333 4.68 -21.82 -8.67
CA ASN A 333 5.31 -22.69 -7.66
C ASN A 333 5.05 -22.14 -6.25
N PRO A 334 3.89 -22.47 -5.64
CA PRO A 334 3.50 -21.93 -4.34
C PRO A 334 4.47 -22.26 -3.20
N GLU A 335 5.22 -23.36 -3.28
CA GLU A 335 6.19 -23.78 -2.26
C GLU A 335 7.38 -22.82 -2.15
N ARG A 336 7.69 -22.11 -3.23
CA ARG A 336 8.80 -21.15 -3.29
C ARG A 336 8.37 -19.68 -3.14
N LEU A 337 7.10 -19.41 -2.87
CA LEU A 337 6.60 -18.03 -2.75
C LEU A 337 7.33 -17.23 -1.66
N VAL A 338 7.67 -17.85 -0.55
CA VAL A 338 8.42 -17.20 0.55
C VAL A 338 9.78 -16.67 0.07
N GLU A 339 10.42 -17.34 -0.89
CA GLU A 339 11.70 -16.90 -1.45
C GLU A 339 11.54 -15.64 -2.35
N HIS A 340 10.42 -15.53 -3.03
CA HIS A 340 10.21 -14.55 -4.11
C HIS A 340 9.38 -13.33 -3.69
N LEU A 341 8.44 -13.51 -2.76
CA LEU A 341 7.56 -12.44 -2.30
C LEU A 341 8.07 -11.85 -0.96
N PRO A 342 8.54 -10.60 -0.96
CA PRO A 342 9.01 -9.95 0.27
C PRO A 342 7.98 -10.00 1.39
N LEU A 343 6.70 -9.84 1.06
CA LEU A 343 5.60 -9.94 2.02
C LEU A 343 5.60 -11.27 2.77
N LEU A 344 5.55 -12.39 2.04
CA LEU A 344 5.51 -13.72 2.67
C LEU A 344 6.80 -14.01 3.42
N ARG A 345 7.96 -13.64 2.88
CA ARG A 345 9.25 -13.76 3.55
C ARG A 345 9.25 -13.04 4.90
N THR A 346 8.69 -11.84 4.96
CA THR A 346 8.58 -11.08 6.20
C THR A 346 7.60 -11.72 7.18
N LEU A 347 6.40 -12.11 6.73
CA LEU A 347 5.38 -12.69 7.59
C LEU A 347 5.74 -14.07 8.14
N THR A 348 6.62 -14.82 7.46
CA THR A 348 7.04 -16.18 7.85
C THR A 348 8.35 -16.21 8.64
N LEU A 349 8.89 -15.05 9.06
CA LEU A 349 10.05 -15.00 9.94
C LEU A 349 9.76 -15.71 11.26
N THR A 350 10.62 -16.65 11.61
CA THR A 350 10.50 -17.42 12.85
C THR A 350 10.98 -16.62 14.07
N GLN A 351 10.49 -16.96 15.26
CA GLN A 351 10.94 -16.32 16.51
C GLN A 351 12.48 -16.33 16.68
N PRO A 352 13.21 -17.46 16.40
CA PRO A 352 14.68 -17.44 16.45
C PRO A 352 15.33 -16.46 15.46
N GLN A 353 14.74 -16.28 14.26
CA GLN A 353 15.27 -15.32 13.28
C GLN A 353 15.06 -13.87 13.75
N LEU A 354 13.87 -13.56 14.29
CA LEU A 354 13.57 -12.24 14.87
C LEU A 354 14.45 -11.96 16.08
N GLN A 355 14.65 -12.95 16.95
CA GLN A 355 15.53 -12.85 18.12
C GLN A 355 16.97 -12.54 17.70
N LYS A 356 17.50 -13.27 16.71
CA LYS A 356 18.84 -13.02 16.18
C LYS A 356 18.99 -11.62 15.59
N ARG A 357 17.98 -11.12 14.86
CA ARG A 357 17.98 -9.71 14.36
C ARG A 357 18.05 -8.73 15.52
N ALA A 358 17.23 -8.92 16.55
CA ALA A 358 17.19 -8.06 17.73
C ALA A 358 18.52 -8.05 18.47
N GLU A 359 19.14 -9.22 18.68
CA GLU A 359 20.45 -9.36 19.31
C GLU A 359 21.54 -8.64 18.50
N THR A 360 21.49 -8.76 17.16
CA THR A 360 22.46 -8.09 16.30
C THR A 360 22.29 -6.56 16.35
N VAL A 361 21.06 -6.05 16.34
CA VAL A 361 20.79 -4.61 16.50
C VAL A 361 21.30 -4.15 17.87
N LEU A 362 20.92 -4.85 18.95
CA LEU A 362 21.29 -4.48 20.33
C LEU A 362 22.81 -4.44 20.54
N ALA A 363 23.54 -5.41 19.97
CA ALA A 363 25.00 -5.48 20.09
C ALA A 363 25.73 -4.36 19.33
N ASN A 364 25.06 -3.67 18.43
CA ASN A 364 25.62 -2.62 17.59
C ASN A 364 24.96 -1.25 17.80
N LEU A 365 24.22 -1.04 18.89
CA LEU A 365 23.65 0.26 19.23
C LEU A 365 24.77 1.25 19.60
N PRO A 366 24.65 2.54 19.22
CA PRO A 366 25.55 3.59 19.71
C PRO A 366 25.41 3.78 21.22
N ASN A 367 26.47 4.32 21.87
CA ASN A 367 26.57 4.40 23.33
C ASN A 367 25.49 5.26 24.01
N ASP A 368 24.90 6.19 23.31
CA ASP A 368 23.86 7.11 23.77
C ASP A 368 22.44 6.51 23.69
N LEU A 369 22.28 5.41 22.95
CA LEU A 369 21.05 4.62 22.90
C LEU A 369 21.13 3.42 23.85
N GLN A 370 20.08 3.26 24.64
CA GLN A 370 19.86 2.06 25.45
C GLN A 370 18.78 1.20 24.80
N GLY A 371 19.00 -0.09 24.76
CA GLY A 371 18.05 -1.02 24.14
C GLY A 371 17.79 -2.25 25.00
N VAL A 372 16.56 -2.76 24.93
CA VAL A 372 16.17 -4.04 25.55
C VAL A 372 15.33 -4.82 24.54
N ILE A 373 15.61 -6.11 24.42
CA ILE A 373 14.79 -7.01 23.60
C ILE A 373 13.51 -7.34 24.35
N VAL A 374 12.37 -7.12 23.70
CA VAL A 374 11.05 -7.37 24.29
C VAL A 374 10.18 -8.23 23.37
N PRO A 375 9.34 -9.12 23.93
CA PRO A 375 8.27 -9.76 23.17
C PRO A 375 7.33 -8.70 22.60
N SER A 376 6.90 -8.92 21.36
CA SER A 376 6.06 -7.99 20.62
C SER A 376 4.95 -8.72 19.88
N LYS A 377 4.01 -7.96 19.37
CA LYS A 377 3.00 -8.44 18.41
C LYS A 377 3.10 -7.57 17.17
N ALA A 378 3.21 -8.22 16.01
CA ALA A 378 3.14 -7.55 14.71
C ALA A 378 1.75 -7.79 14.10
N GLN A 379 1.31 -6.83 13.30
CA GLN A 379 0.07 -6.92 12.51
C GLN A 379 0.41 -7.26 11.07
N ILE A 380 -0.40 -8.11 10.45
CA ILE A 380 -0.24 -8.44 9.03
C ILE A 380 -0.44 -7.18 8.18
N GLY A 381 -1.51 -6.43 8.45
CA GLY A 381 -1.74 -5.15 7.78
C GLY A 381 -2.82 -4.31 8.42
N SER A 382 -2.71 -2.99 8.32
CA SER A 382 -3.72 -2.05 8.81
C SER A 382 -5.03 -2.03 7.98
N GLY A 383 -5.02 -2.63 6.81
CA GLY A 383 -6.19 -2.77 5.92
C GLY A 383 -6.39 -4.21 5.44
N ALA A 384 -5.73 -5.18 6.12
CA ALA A 384 -5.89 -6.60 5.91
C ALA A 384 -5.51 -7.29 7.23
N LEU A 385 -6.49 -7.91 7.91
CA LEU A 385 -6.30 -8.62 9.18
C LEU A 385 -5.74 -7.74 10.33
N PRO A 386 -6.32 -6.55 10.64
CA PRO A 386 -5.75 -5.65 11.64
C PRO A 386 -5.82 -6.21 13.07
N ASP A 387 -6.80 -7.07 13.37
CA ASP A 387 -6.99 -7.67 14.70
C ASP A 387 -6.22 -8.97 14.87
N GLN A 388 -5.62 -9.50 13.79
CA GLN A 388 -4.85 -10.73 13.84
C GLN A 388 -3.37 -10.40 13.98
N ASN A 389 -2.88 -10.64 15.19
CA ASN A 389 -1.48 -10.42 15.52
C ASN A 389 -0.68 -11.70 15.34
N ILE A 390 0.53 -11.55 14.80
CA ILE A 390 1.56 -12.60 14.80
C ILE A 390 2.58 -12.31 15.88
N ASP A 391 3.15 -13.36 16.45
CA ASP A 391 4.20 -13.23 17.46
C ASP A 391 5.42 -12.56 16.86
N SER A 392 5.96 -11.56 17.55
CA SER A 392 7.11 -10.78 17.12
C SER A 392 8.09 -10.51 18.25
N ILE A 393 9.23 -9.95 17.88
CA ILE A 393 10.25 -9.43 18.78
C ILE A 393 10.55 -7.99 18.37
N ALA A 394 10.68 -7.11 19.35
CA ALA A 394 11.08 -5.74 19.13
C ALA A 394 12.30 -5.38 19.99
N VAL A 395 13.07 -4.42 19.53
CA VAL A 395 14.04 -3.69 20.36
C VAL A 395 13.34 -2.45 20.90
N SER A 396 13.22 -2.37 22.22
CA SER A 396 12.73 -1.19 22.94
C SER A 396 13.90 -0.25 23.14
N LEU A 397 13.84 0.95 22.57
CA LEU A 397 14.89 1.95 22.64
C LEU A 397 14.54 3.07 23.59
N ASP A 398 15.56 3.49 24.32
CA ASP A 398 15.58 4.67 25.18
C ASP A 398 16.82 5.52 24.91
N HIS A 399 16.74 6.77 25.29
CA HIS A 399 17.87 7.69 25.30
C HIS A 399 17.99 8.37 26.66
N SER A 400 19.22 8.64 27.12
CA SER A 400 19.50 9.16 28.47
C SER A 400 18.86 10.52 28.80
N THR A 401 18.59 11.34 27.77
CA THR A 401 18.10 12.72 27.93
C THR A 401 16.85 13.04 27.06
N LEU A 402 16.57 12.26 26.04
CA LEU A 402 15.42 12.51 25.16
C LEU A 402 14.18 11.72 25.59
N SER A 403 13.02 12.34 25.46
CA SER A 403 11.75 11.60 25.54
C SER A 403 11.57 10.68 24.33
N ALA A 404 10.72 9.65 24.46
CA ALA A 404 10.40 8.74 23.36
C ALA A 404 9.90 9.47 22.10
N GLN A 405 9.13 10.56 22.27
CA GLN A 405 8.70 11.41 21.16
C GLN A 405 9.87 12.04 20.40
N LYS A 406 10.83 12.62 21.14
CA LYS A 406 12.01 13.27 20.54
C LYS A 406 12.95 12.26 19.93
N LEU A 407 13.12 11.09 20.56
CA LEU A 407 13.89 9.99 19.98
C LEU A 407 13.23 9.50 18.67
N ALA A 408 11.92 9.26 18.67
CA ALA A 408 11.21 8.88 17.45
C ALA A 408 11.27 9.98 16.38
N GLU A 409 11.34 11.25 16.76
CA GLU A 409 11.54 12.35 15.83
C GLU A 409 12.95 12.33 15.23
N ALA A 410 14.00 12.16 16.02
CA ALA A 410 15.38 12.05 15.55
C ALA A 410 15.53 10.85 14.58
N LEU A 411 14.96 9.69 14.92
CA LEU A 411 14.94 8.51 14.04
C LEU A 411 14.25 8.76 12.70
N ARG A 412 13.19 9.59 12.65
CA ARG A 412 12.54 9.98 11.39
C ARG A 412 13.37 10.94 10.53
N TYR A 413 14.32 11.64 11.10
CA TYR A 413 15.25 12.53 10.38
C TYR A 413 16.60 11.87 10.08
N ALA A 414 16.77 10.58 10.35
CA ALA A 414 17.95 9.83 9.96
C ALA A 414 18.13 9.83 8.43
N ALA A 415 19.34 9.54 7.96
CA ALA A 415 19.67 9.48 6.51
C ALA A 415 18.74 8.57 5.72
N VAL A 416 18.34 7.43 6.31
CA VAL A 416 17.17 6.64 5.91
C VAL A 416 16.21 6.67 7.11
N PRO A 417 15.03 7.30 7.01
CA PRO A 417 14.11 7.42 8.13
C PRO A 417 13.73 6.08 8.75
N ILE A 418 13.78 6.01 10.07
CA ILE A 418 13.39 4.84 10.86
C ILE A 418 12.04 5.11 11.52
N ILE A 419 11.03 4.34 11.17
CA ILE A 419 9.66 4.50 11.67
C ILE A 419 9.36 3.37 12.65
N GLY A 420 9.46 3.66 13.94
CA GLY A 420 9.03 2.78 15.04
C GLY A 420 7.64 3.17 15.58
N ARG A 421 7.21 2.49 16.63
CA ARG A 421 6.01 2.87 17.40
C ARG A 421 6.37 3.24 18.83
N ILE A 422 5.65 4.19 19.41
CA ILE A 422 5.82 4.56 20.81
C ILE A 422 4.83 3.74 21.64
N LYS A 423 5.34 3.04 22.66
CA LYS A 423 4.56 2.32 23.64
C LYS A 423 5.22 2.45 25.03
N ASP A 424 4.42 2.73 26.04
CA ASP A 424 4.88 2.84 27.44
C ASP A 424 6.11 3.76 27.62
N GLN A 425 6.13 4.89 26.92
CA GLN A 425 7.22 5.88 26.88
C GLN A 425 8.54 5.40 26.25
N HIS A 426 8.54 4.29 25.51
CA HIS A 426 9.70 3.76 24.79
C HIS A 426 9.43 3.75 23.28
N VAL A 427 10.48 3.82 22.46
CA VAL A 427 10.39 3.60 21.01
C VAL A 427 10.62 2.13 20.73
N LEU A 428 9.61 1.44 20.19
CA LEU A 428 9.71 0.04 19.80
C LEU A 428 10.05 -0.07 18.32
N LEU A 429 11.11 -0.80 18.03
CA LEU A 429 11.53 -1.19 16.67
C LEU A 429 11.24 -2.66 16.48
N ASP A 430 10.23 -2.98 15.69
CA ASP A 430 9.80 -4.36 15.42
C ASP A 430 10.70 -5.03 14.37
N MET A 431 11.20 -6.22 14.67
CA MET A 431 12.23 -6.89 13.87
C MET A 431 11.71 -7.52 12.57
N HIS A 432 10.40 -7.57 12.33
CA HIS A 432 9.88 -7.95 11.01
C HIS A 432 10.35 -6.99 9.91
N GLY A 433 10.42 -5.71 10.21
CA GLY A 433 10.83 -4.67 9.25
C GLY A 433 12.35 -4.41 9.16
N ALA A 434 13.17 -5.10 9.94
CA ALA A 434 14.62 -4.91 9.98
C ALA A 434 15.33 -5.59 8.79
N ASP A 435 15.10 -5.08 7.59
CA ASP A 435 15.68 -5.60 6.34
C ASP A 435 15.92 -4.44 5.34
N PRO A 436 17.16 -4.19 4.88
CA PRO A 436 18.41 -4.89 5.22
C PRO A 436 18.93 -4.53 6.61
N LEU A 437 19.33 -5.57 7.37
CA LEU A 437 19.75 -5.41 8.78
C LEU A 437 21.03 -4.59 8.93
N GLU A 438 22.01 -4.79 8.06
CA GLU A 438 23.29 -4.07 8.10
C GLU A 438 23.09 -2.58 7.85
N GLU A 439 22.26 -2.21 6.88
CA GLU A 439 21.94 -0.82 6.60
C GLU A 439 21.20 -0.16 7.78
N LEU A 440 20.26 -0.87 8.41
CA LEU A 440 19.59 -0.36 9.62
C LEU A 440 20.58 -0.04 10.73
N ILE A 441 21.56 -0.92 10.98
CA ILE A 441 22.61 -0.71 11.99
C ILE A 441 23.47 0.50 11.63
N ASP A 442 23.88 0.62 10.38
CA ASP A 442 24.67 1.75 9.91
C ASP A 442 23.93 3.08 10.09
N VAL A 443 22.63 3.09 9.81
CA VAL A 443 21.78 4.27 9.99
C VAL A 443 21.65 4.62 11.47
N LEU A 444 21.36 3.64 12.34
CA LEU A 444 21.26 3.86 13.79
C LEU A 444 22.54 4.46 14.39
N ASN A 445 23.72 4.04 13.89
CA ASN A 445 25.01 4.57 14.35
C ASN A 445 25.35 5.99 13.85
N ARG A 446 24.57 6.52 12.91
CA ARG A 446 24.76 7.87 12.33
C ARG A 446 23.64 8.84 12.65
N VAL A 447 22.65 8.40 13.43
CA VAL A 447 21.56 9.30 13.86
C VAL A 447 22.15 10.39 14.76
N GLU A 448 21.97 11.63 14.37
CA GLU A 448 22.30 12.78 15.21
C GLU A 448 21.19 12.94 16.27
N ILE A 449 21.51 12.61 17.51
CA ILE A 449 20.57 12.62 18.64
C ILE A 449 20.89 13.76 19.58
#